data_2bd77e8124f2616be175e65af928dda0
#
_entry.id   2bd77e8124f2616be175e65af928dda0
#
_cell.length_a   1.000
_cell.length_b   1.000
_cell.length_c   1.000
_cell.angle_alpha   90.00
_cell.angle_beta   90.00
_cell.angle_gamma   90.00
#
_symmetry.space_group_name_H-M   'P 1'
#
loop_
_entity.id
_entity.type
_entity.pdbx_description
1 polymer ?
#
loop_
_entity_poly.entity_id
_entity_poly.type
_entity_poly.pdbx_seq_one_letter_code
_entity_poly.pdbx_strand_id
1 'polypeptide(L)'
;MRTTPMSASQESQVHLETAHILFLDVVGYSKLLVNEQREVLQQLNEAVRGAPQFRKSSAAGKLICIPTGDGMALVFFQSPEEPVHCAMEIAKALKNYPHIRLRMGVHSGPVDQVTDVNDQKNVAGVGINFAQRVMDYGDAGHILISKRVADDLAQDRLWQPLLHELGEIEVKHGVKLGIVNLHSAELGNPHAPQKLSPQAGAAKQPIASFKTESVVPEKSIAVLPFENLSAEQENAFFTDGVQDEILTNLGKIADLKVISRTSVLQYKTGMKRNLREIANALGVAHVVEGTVQRAGNRVRVSAQLIDARSDTHLWGEHYHRPLDDVFAIQSEIAKAVADELRAKLSPAEKAAIEQRPTEDLAAYDRYIRAKALLAGTLIDARVADNFSQAVRLLSQAIARDPNFFLAYCQLAWAHGQLYFFGFDHTAARLALAYEALERAMQLGPDRGEAHLAVAWIYYQCYLDYDRARTEVDLARRTLPNEPFVFALAGYIDRRQGRWKQHISNLERALGIDPRNVQTLTGLSGSYKFLRRFTEMGMSWIGHWPSYLQMRWCA
;
A
#
# COMPACT_ATOMS: atom_id res chain seq x y z
N MET A 1 17.89 51.01 14.36
CA MET A 1 17.04 50.13 13.54
C MET A 1 16.74 48.90 14.33
N ARG A 2 15.49 48.71 14.73
CA ARG A 2 15.06 47.58 15.57
C ARG A 2 14.72 46.42 14.63
N THR A 3 15.40 45.29 14.79
CA THR A 3 15.09 44.03 14.13
C THR A 3 13.96 43.34 14.90
N THR A 4 12.84 43.15 14.22
CA THR A 4 11.69 42.38 14.71
C THR A 4 11.99 40.88 14.57
N PRO A 5 11.74 40.00 15.55
CA PRO A 5 11.90 38.59 15.40
C PRO A 5 10.73 38.00 14.58
N MET A 6 11.07 37.15 13.62
CA MET A 6 10.10 36.35 12.86
C MET A 6 9.32 35.41 13.80
N SER A 7 8.02 35.39 13.63
CA SER A 7 7.06 34.58 14.37
C SER A 7 7.32 33.07 14.17
N ALA A 8 7.30 32.33 15.30
CA ALA A 8 7.29 30.89 15.36
C ALA A 8 6.11 30.33 14.57
N SER A 9 6.37 29.27 13.79
CA SER A 9 5.40 28.42 13.12
C SER A 9 4.41 27.86 14.16
N GLN A 10 3.13 28.17 13.98
CA GLN A 10 2.03 27.53 14.72
C GLN A 10 2.02 26.03 14.34
N GLU A 11 2.44 25.19 15.25
CA GLU A 11 2.08 23.76 15.24
C GLU A 11 0.55 23.68 15.34
N SER A 12 -0.10 23.14 14.32
CA SER A 12 -1.53 22.85 14.34
C SER A 12 -1.78 21.74 15.38
N GLN A 13 -2.27 22.11 16.55
CA GLN A 13 -2.75 21.16 17.55
C GLN A 13 -3.93 20.38 16.96
N VAL A 14 -3.77 19.05 16.87
CA VAL A 14 -4.86 18.13 16.51
C VAL A 14 -5.95 18.20 17.58
N HIS A 15 -7.14 18.67 17.21
CA HIS A 15 -8.27 18.86 18.12
C HIS A 15 -9.21 17.66 18.01
N LEU A 16 -8.93 16.56 18.74
CA LEU A 16 -9.81 15.40 18.79
C LEU A 16 -11.07 15.69 19.58
N GLU A 17 -12.23 15.54 18.96
CA GLU A 17 -13.53 15.57 19.62
C GLU A 17 -14.29 14.26 19.39
N THR A 18 -15.22 13.94 20.29
CA THR A 18 -16.08 12.75 20.11
C THR A 18 -17.22 13.11 19.17
N ALA A 19 -17.34 12.38 18.06
CA ALA A 19 -18.48 12.46 17.16
C ALA A 19 -19.29 11.15 17.14
N HIS A 20 -20.56 11.30 16.73
CA HIS A 20 -21.52 10.21 16.60
C HIS A 20 -21.85 10.05 15.11
N ILE A 21 -21.45 8.94 14.52
CA ILE A 21 -21.42 8.78 13.08
C ILE A 21 -22.47 7.76 12.62
N LEU A 22 -23.31 8.15 11.67
CA LEU A 22 -24.15 7.24 10.89
C LEU A 22 -23.52 7.06 9.51
N PHE A 23 -23.10 5.85 9.23
CA PHE A 23 -22.64 5.45 7.90
C PHE A 23 -23.78 4.70 7.20
N LEU A 24 -24.06 5.03 5.95
CA LEU A 24 -25.10 4.38 5.16
C LEU A 24 -24.63 4.11 3.72
N ASP A 25 -25.09 2.99 3.15
CA ASP A 25 -24.62 2.47 1.87
C ASP A 25 -25.71 1.66 1.17
N VAL A 26 -25.82 1.82 -0.17
CA VAL A 26 -26.81 1.13 -0.99
C VAL A 26 -26.28 -0.24 -1.42
N VAL A 27 -26.91 -1.30 -0.91
CA VAL A 27 -26.53 -2.68 -1.23
C VAL A 27 -26.77 -2.99 -2.69
N GLY A 28 -25.70 -3.31 -3.41
CA GLY A 28 -25.75 -3.68 -4.83
C GLY A 28 -25.74 -2.50 -5.80
N TYR A 29 -25.45 -1.28 -5.35
CA TYR A 29 -25.37 -0.07 -6.16
C TYR A 29 -24.54 -0.22 -7.43
N SER A 30 -23.36 -0.86 -7.33
CA SER A 30 -22.45 -1.10 -8.46
C SER A 30 -23.01 -2.03 -9.55
N LYS A 31 -24.13 -2.71 -9.29
CA LYS A 31 -24.81 -3.58 -10.26
C LYS A 31 -25.90 -2.86 -11.06
N LEU A 32 -26.26 -1.66 -10.66
CA LEU A 32 -27.26 -0.83 -11.31
C LEU A 32 -26.69 -0.15 -12.57
N LEU A 33 -27.55 0.12 -13.55
CA LEU A 33 -27.18 0.95 -14.70
C LEU A 33 -26.93 2.41 -14.27
N VAL A 34 -26.16 3.17 -15.03
CA VAL A 34 -25.76 4.55 -14.66
C VAL A 34 -26.96 5.48 -14.42
N ASN A 35 -28.02 5.33 -15.20
CA ASN A 35 -29.26 6.07 -15.00
C ASN A 35 -29.98 5.65 -13.70
N GLU A 36 -30.03 4.35 -13.40
CA GLU A 36 -30.60 3.83 -12.16
C GLU A 36 -29.77 4.27 -10.93
N GLN A 37 -28.44 4.28 -11.05
CA GLN A 37 -27.55 4.79 -10.00
C GLN A 37 -27.86 6.24 -9.65
N ARG A 38 -28.07 7.09 -10.67
CA ARG A 38 -28.43 8.50 -10.48
C ARG A 38 -29.78 8.64 -9.79
N GLU A 39 -30.76 7.87 -10.21
CA GLU A 39 -32.12 7.90 -9.63
C GLU A 39 -32.10 7.45 -8.17
N VAL A 40 -31.43 6.35 -7.86
CA VAL A 40 -31.30 5.83 -6.50
C VAL A 40 -30.59 6.82 -5.58
N LEU A 41 -29.50 7.47 -6.03
CA LEU A 41 -28.82 8.51 -5.23
C LEU A 41 -29.70 9.74 -5.01
N GLN A 42 -30.46 10.16 -6.02
CA GLN A 42 -31.39 11.27 -5.88
C GLN A 42 -32.45 10.97 -4.82
N GLN A 43 -33.10 9.82 -4.92
CA GLN A 43 -34.12 9.37 -3.97
C GLN A 43 -33.55 9.16 -2.56
N LEU A 44 -32.35 8.61 -2.44
CA LEU A 44 -31.64 8.50 -1.15
C LEU A 44 -31.38 9.90 -0.55
N ASN A 45 -30.87 10.84 -1.33
CA ASN A 45 -30.64 12.20 -0.89
C ASN A 45 -31.94 12.89 -0.46
N GLU A 46 -33.05 12.65 -1.14
CA GLU A 46 -34.37 13.15 -0.76
C GLU A 46 -34.82 12.56 0.58
N ALA A 47 -34.66 11.25 0.79
CA ALA A 47 -34.98 10.58 2.04
C ALA A 47 -34.14 11.11 3.21
N VAL A 48 -32.82 11.29 3.02
CA VAL A 48 -31.91 11.81 4.02
C VAL A 48 -32.23 13.26 4.39
N ARG A 49 -32.38 14.13 3.38
CA ARG A 49 -32.75 15.55 3.60
C ARG A 49 -34.16 15.70 4.18
N GLY A 50 -35.03 14.73 3.93
CA GLY A 50 -36.38 14.65 4.47
C GLY A 50 -36.43 14.30 5.96
N ALA A 51 -35.38 13.64 6.49
CA ALA A 51 -35.34 13.18 7.88
C ALA A 51 -35.34 14.38 8.86
N PRO A 52 -36.27 14.44 9.83
CA PRO A 52 -36.37 15.51 10.81
C PRO A 52 -35.08 15.76 11.58
N GLN A 53 -34.42 14.68 12.03
CA GLN A 53 -33.15 14.79 12.77
C GLN A 53 -32.03 15.37 11.90
N PHE A 54 -31.93 14.98 10.62
CA PHE A 54 -30.97 15.57 9.69
C PHE A 54 -31.16 17.08 9.59
N ARG A 55 -32.42 17.53 9.37
CA ARG A 55 -32.74 18.97 9.25
C ARG A 55 -32.43 19.74 10.53
N LYS A 56 -32.76 19.18 11.70
CA LYS A 56 -32.50 19.78 13.00
C LYS A 56 -30.98 19.99 13.23
N SER A 57 -30.18 18.96 13.03
CA SER A 57 -28.73 19.02 13.27
C SER A 57 -28.00 19.86 12.22
N SER A 58 -28.49 19.84 10.97
CA SER A 58 -27.99 20.69 9.88
C SER A 58 -28.26 22.17 10.15
N ALA A 59 -29.49 22.53 10.54
CA ALA A 59 -29.87 23.89 10.89
C ALA A 59 -29.07 24.44 12.10
N ALA A 60 -28.72 23.58 13.05
CA ALA A 60 -27.89 23.91 14.20
C ALA A 60 -26.38 24.06 13.86
N GLY A 61 -25.96 23.74 12.63
CA GLY A 61 -24.56 23.72 12.24
C GLY A 61 -23.73 22.62 12.92
N LYS A 62 -24.38 21.57 13.42
CA LYS A 62 -23.81 20.46 14.19
C LYS A 62 -23.82 19.13 13.43
N LEU A 63 -23.84 19.20 12.11
CA LEU A 63 -23.80 18.05 11.21
C LEU A 63 -22.81 18.29 10.09
N ILE A 64 -21.95 17.31 9.85
CA ILE A 64 -21.11 17.22 8.65
C ILE A 64 -21.61 16.03 7.82
N CYS A 65 -21.84 16.27 6.52
CA CYS A 65 -22.27 15.23 5.57
C CYS A 65 -21.12 14.94 4.59
N ILE A 66 -20.71 13.70 4.50
CA ILE A 66 -19.59 13.25 3.66
C ILE A 66 -20.13 12.21 2.67
N PRO A 67 -20.25 12.55 1.38
CA PRO A 67 -20.64 11.58 0.35
C PRO A 67 -19.56 10.50 0.17
N THR A 68 -20.00 9.22 -0.03
CA THR A 68 -19.09 8.08 -0.24
C THR A 68 -19.26 7.41 -1.61
N GLY A 69 -20.04 8.01 -2.51
CA GLY A 69 -20.29 7.52 -3.87
C GLY A 69 -21.59 6.70 -3.97
N ASP A 70 -21.71 5.61 -3.26
CA ASP A 70 -22.91 4.75 -3.17
C ASP A 70 -23.72 4.94 -1.87
N GLY A 71 -23.30 5.93 -1.06
CA GLY A 71 -23.91 6.29 0.21
C GLY A 71 -23.34 7.57 0.78
N MET A 72 -23.32 7.67 2.11
CA MET A 72 -22.74 8.81 2.82
C MET A 72 -22.45 8.51 4.29
N ALA A 73 -21.59 9.33 4.90
CA ALA A 73 -21.44 9.40 6.35
C ALA A 73 -22.04 10.72 6.87
N LEU A 74 -22.88 10.61 7.88
CA LEU A 74 -23.47 11.73 8.60
C LEU A 74 -22.83 11.80 9.99
N VAL A 75 -22.15 12.90 10.29
CA VAL A 75 -21.36 13.07 11.51
C VAL A 75 -22.03 14.10 12.42
N PHE A 76 -22.52 13.67 13.57
CA PHE A 76 -23.23 14.46 14.57
C PHE A 76 -22.30 14.75 15.76
N PHE A 77 -22.49 15.90 16.42
CA PHE A 77 -21.59 16.35 17.48
C PHE A 77 -22.28 16.61 18.84
N GLN A 78 -23.54 16.24 19.02
CA GLN A 78 -24.26 16.57 20.25
C GLN A 78 -24.62 15.34 21.09
N SER A 79 -25.24 14.31 20.50
CA SER A 79 -25.72 13.14 21.24
C SER A 79 -25.59 11.84 20.43
N PRO A 80 -25.27 10.70 21.07
CA PRO A 80 -25.27 9.39 20.42
C PRO A 80 -26.66 8.95 19.90
N GLU A 81 -27.73 9.56 20.35
CA GLU A 81 -29.09 9.31 19.87
C GLU A 81 -29.35 9.92 18.48
N GLU A 82 -28.69 11.04 18.14
CA GLU A 82 -28.94 11.75 16.89
C GLU A 82 -28.77 10.88 15.65
N PRO A 83 -27.63 10.15 15.44
CA PRO A 83 -27.46 9.29 14.30
C PRO A 83 -28.48 8.13 14.29
N VAL A 84 -28.90 7.65 15.45
CA VAL A 84 -29.86 6.54 15.55
C VAL A 84 -31.27 6.99 15.16
N HIS A 85 -31.73 8.14 15.66
CA HIS A 85 -33.01 8.75 15.23
C HIS A 85 -32.99 9.01 13.71
N CYS A 86 -31.91 9.58 13.20
CA CYS A 86 -31.76 9.83 11.76
C CYS A 86 -31.84 8.53 10.94
N ALA A 87 -31.17 7.45 11.40
CA ALA A 87 -31.21 6.15 10.74
C ALA A 87 -32.64 5.57 10.69
N MET A 88 -33.38 5.66 11.79
CA MET A 88 -34.77 5.19 11.86
C MET A 88 -35.69 6.00 10.95
N GLU A 89 -35.53 7.32 10.91
CA GLU A 89 -36.31 8.22 10.04
C GLU A 89 -36.04 7.95 8.55
N ILE A 90 -34.77 7.74 8.18
CA ILE A 90 -34.38 7.36 6.82
C ILE A 90 -34.96 5.98 6.46
N ALA A 91 -34.84 4.98 7.34
CA ALA A 91 -35.40 3.65 7.11
C ALA A 91 -36.93 3.69 6.92
N LYS A 92 -37.62 4.57 7.67
CA LYS A 92 -39.07 4.79 7.50
C LYS A 92 -39.41 5.45 6.17
N ALA A 93 -38.65 6.46 5.75
CA ALA A 93 -38.84 7.14 4.47
C ALA A 93 -38.62 6.20 3.29
N LEU A 94 -37.62 5.31 3.38
CA LEU A 94 -37.30 4.35 2.32
C LEU A 94 -38.32 3.23 2.15
N LYS A 95 -39.32 3.08 3.00
CA LYS A 95 -40.47 2.20 2.74
C LYS A 95 -41.23 2.59 1.46
N ASN A 96 -41.17 3.87 1.08
CA ASN A 96 -41.77 4.37 -0.17
C ASN A 96 -40.89 4.06 -1.39
N TYR A 97 -39.67 3.58 -1.21
CA TYR A 97 -38.69 3.25 -2.25
C TYR A 97 -38.14 1.82 -2.08
N PRO A 98 -38.94 0.77 -2.23
CA PRO A 98 -38.59 -0.62 -1.85
C PRO A 98 -37.44 -1.21 -2.68
N HIS A 99 -37.11 -0.58 -3.82
CA HIS A 99 -35.96 -0.96 -4.65
C HIS A 99 -34.60 -0.46 -4.07
N ILE A 100 -34.62 0.53 -3.18
CA ILE A 100 -33.41 1.02 -2.51
C ILE A 100 -33.10 0.13 -1.30
N ARG A 101 -32.09 -0.70 -1.47
CA ARG A 101 -31.65 -1.63 -0.44
C ARG A 101 -30.52 -1.00 0.35
N LEU A 102 -30.82 -0.35 1.48
CA LEU A 102 -29.87 0.37 2.31
C LEU A 102 -29.40 -0.50 3.48
N ARG A 103 -28.12 -0.39 3.87
CA ARG A 103 -27.55 -0.85 5.12
C ARG A 103 -26.96 0.33 5.88
N MET A 104 -27.03 0.30 7.21
CA MET A 104 -26.63 1.42 8.06
C MET A 104 -25.78 0.94 9.23
N GLY A 105 -24.81 1.76 9.64
CA GLY A 105 -23.95 1.49 10.80
C GLY A 105 -23.73 2.73 11.63
N VAL A 106 -23.87 2.62 12.96
CA VAL A 106 -23.70 3.72 13.91
C VAL A 106 -22.56 3.43 14.87
N HIS A 107 -21.68 4.42 15.06
CA HIS A 107 -20.59 4.36 16.04
C HIS A 107 -20.28 5.74 16.61
N SER A 108 -19.80 5.78 17.86
CA SER A 108 -19.30 6.99 18.51
C SER A 108 -17.81 6.86 18.79
N GLY A 109 -17.03 7.81 18.32
CA GLY A 109 -15.57 7.78 18.48
C GLY A 109 -14.88 9.10 18.17
N PRO A 110 -13.57 9.18 18.44
CA PRO A 110 -12.79 10.39 18.22
C PRO A 110 -12.63 10.68 16.71
N VAL A 111 -12.83 11.96 16.38
CA VAL A 111 -12.60 12.54 15.06
C VAL A 111 -11.86 13.86 15.18
N ASP A 112 -11.19 14.25 14.13
CA ASP A 112 -10.60 15.56 13.92
C ASP A 112 -11.34 16.25 12.78
N GLN A 113 -11.81 17.48 12.99
CA GLN A 113 -12.45 18.28 11.94
C GLN A 113 -11.36 18.85 11.05
N VAL A 114 -11.42 18.52 9.77
CA VAL A 114 -10.49 19.00 8.76
C VAL A 114 -11.24 19.72 7.64
N THR A 115 -10.57 20.63 6.95
CA THR A 115 -11.10 21.24 5.73
C THR A 115 -10.54 20.46 4.54
N ASP A 116 -11.40 20.07 3.61
CA ASP A 116 -10.97 19.39 2.39
C ASP A 116 -10.40 20.38 1.35
N VAL A 117 -9.93 19.87 0.23
CA VAL A 117 -9.34 20.66 -0.87
C VAL A 117 -10.32 21.62 -1.55
N ASN A 118 -11.63 21.50 -1.27
CA ASN A 118 -12.68 22.36 -1.79
C ASN A 118 -13.21 23.33 -0.70
N ASP A 119 -12.46 23.54 0.37
CA ASP A 119 -12.85 24.32 1.54
C ASP A 119 -14.14 23.82 2.24
N GLN A 120 -14.49 22.53 2.04
CA GLN A 120 -15.63 21.93 2.69
C GLN A 120 -15.21 21.30 4.03
N LYS A 121 -16.11 21.38 5.03
CA LYS A 121 -15.92 20.71 6.32
C LYS A 121 -15.93 19.20 6.12
N ASN A 122 -14.91 18.54 6.60
CA ASN A 122 -14.73 17.10 6.58
C ASN A 122 -14.25 16.61 7.94
N VAL A 123 -14.24 15.30 8.17
CA VAL A 123 -13.68 14.70 9.38
C VAL A 123 -12.73 13.56 9.04
N ALA A 124 -11.66 13.48 9.83
CA ALA A 124 -10.72 12.38 9.80
C ALA A 124 -10.68 11.73 11.19
N GLY A 125 -10.36 10.44 11.27
CA GLY A 125 -10.17 9.79 12.56
C GLY A 125 -10.71 8.37 12.65
N VAL A 126 -10.45 7.75 13.79
CA VAL A 126 -10.77 6.34 14.04
C VAL A 126 -12.29 6.12 14.12
N GLY A 127 -13.05 7.13 14.62
CA GLY A 127 -14.50 7.04 14.77
C GLY A 127 -15.25 6.75 13.47
N ILE A 128 -14.91 7.45 12.37
CA ILE A 128 -15.58 7.24 11.07
C ILE A 128 -15.27 5.86 10.49
N ASN A 129 -14.04 5.37 10.67
CA ASN A 129 -13.64 4.05 10.20
C ASN A 129 -14.38 2.92 10.93
N PHE A 130 -14.65 3.09 12.23
CA PHE A 130 -15.42 2.12 13.00
C PHE A 130 -16.91 2.11 12.60
N ALA A 131 -17.51 3.28 12.34
CA ALA A 131 -18.89 3.36 11.86
C ALA A 131 -19.06 2.60 10.53
N GLN A 132 -18.13 2.78 9.59
CA GLN A 132 -18.11 2.04 8.34
C GLN A 132 -18.01 0.52 8.58
N ARG A 133 -17.14 0.08 9.48
CA ARG A 133 -16.99 -1.35 9.80
C ARG A 133 -18.25 -1.95 10.41
N VAL A 134 -18.93 -1.22 11.30
CA VAL A 134 -20.23 -1.64 11.85
C VAL A 134 -21.23 -1.85 10.69
N MET A 135 -21.35 -0.89 9.78
CA MET A 135 -22.23 -0.98 8.62
C MET A 135 -21.90 -2.18 7.72
N ASP A 136 -20.62 -2.46 7.49
CA ASP A 136 -20.15 -3.50 6.57
C ASP A 136 -20.57 -4.93 6.97
N TYR A 137 -20.90 -5.16 8.24
CA TYR A 137 -21.47 -6.44 8.70
C TYR A 137 -22.95 -6.58 8.41
N GLY A 138 -23.67 -5.49 8.12
CA GLY A 138 -25.09 -5.49 7.81
C GLY A 138 -25.40 -5.95 6.39
N ASP A 139 -26.53 -6.62 6.24
CA ASP A 139 -27.21 -6.83 4.97
C ASP A 139 -28.26 -5.72 4.74
N ALA A 140 -28.95 -5.74 3.61
CA ALA A 140 -30.02 -4.79 3.32
C ALA A 140 -31.08 -4.74 4.42
N GLY A 141 -31.42 -3.55 4.84
CA GLY A 141 -32.39 -3.27 5.90
C GLY A 141 -31.83 -3.26 7.32
N HIS A 142 -30.58 -3.67 7.54
CA HIS A 142 -29.97 -3.62 8.88
C HIS A 142 -29.63 -2.19 9.28
N ILE A 143 -29.88 -1.89 10.57
CA ILE A 143 -29.35 -0.74 11.30
C ILE A 143 -28.48 -1.32 12.40
N LEU A 144 -27.17 -1.40 12.17
CA LEU A 144 -26.23 -1.94 13.13
C LEU A 144 -25.64 -0.83 13.99
N ILE A 145 -25.45 -1.09 15.26
CA ILE A 145 -24.93 -0.14 16.24
C ILE A 145 -23.75 -0.79 16.94
N SER A 146 -22.66 -0.06 17.16
CA SER A 146 -21.57 -0.54 18.02
C SER A 146 -22.03 -0.67 19.47
N LYS A 147 -21.53 -1.65 20.19
CA LYS A 147 -21.85 -1.90 21.61
C LYS A 147 -21.71 -0.63 22.46
N ARG A 148 -20.68 0.18 22.19
CA ARG A 148 -20.47 1.48 22.85
C ARG A 148 -21.71 2.39 22.76
N VAL A 149 -22.26 2.57 21.56
CA VAL A 149 -23.45 3.40 21.35
C VAL A 149 -24.67 2.72 21.95
N ALA A 150 -24.80 1.40 21.82
CA ALA A 150 -25.90 0.65 22.40
C ALA A 150 -25.94 0.73 23.94
N ASP A 151 -24.79 0.73 24.61
CA ASP A 151 -24.71 0.88 26.06
C ASP A 151 -25.12 2.28 26.52
N ASP A 152 -24.76 3.33 25.75
CA ASP A 152 -25.23 4.69 26.02
C ASP A 152 -26.76 4.80 25.87
N LEU A 153 -27.33 4.20 24.80
CA LEU A 153 -28.77 4.21 24.54
C LEU A 153 -29.56 3.38 25.57
N ALA A 154 -29.01 2.25 26.04
CA ALA A 154 -29.67 1.33 26.98
C ALA A 154 -29.96 1.96 28.37
N GLN A 155 -29.37 3.14 28.64
CA GLN A 155 -29.70 3.93 29.84
C GLN A 155 -31.14 4.45 29.81
N ASP A 156 -31.76 4.58 28.63
CA ASP A 156 -33.19 4.92 28.51
C ASP A 156 -34.01 3.68 28.12
N ARG A 157 -35.09 3.44 28.90
CA ARG A 157 -36.01 2.33 28.73
C ARG A 157 -36.68 2.29 27.34
N LEU A 158 -36.76 3.41 26.65
CA LEU A 158 -37.32 3.50 25.31
C LEU A 158 -36.51 2.72 24.25
N TRP A 159 -35.20 2.63 24.42
CA TRP A 159 -34.33 1.96 23.46
C TRP A 159 -34.18 0.46 23.70
N GLN A 160 -34.33 0.00 24.96
CA GLN A 160 -34.08 -1.40 25.35
C GLN A 160 -34.81 -2.43 24.48
N PRO A 161 -36.12 -2.23 24.12
CA PRO A 161 -36.83 -3.21 23.28
C PRO A 161 -36.38 -3.26 21.81
N LEU A 162 -35.59 -2.27 21.36
CA LEU A 162 -35.14 -2.15 20.00
C LEU A 162 -33.72 -2.68 19.80
N LEU A 163 -32.97 -2.90 20.89
CA LEU A 163 -31.56 -3.27 20.86
C LEU A 163 -31.39 -4.79 21.00
N HIS A 164 -30.88 -5.46 20.00
CA HIS A 164 -30.69 -6.92 19.97
C HIS A 164 -29.22 -7.24 19.77
N GLU A 165 -28.58 -7.81 20.79
CA GLU A 165 -27.15 -8.15 20.73
C GLU A 165 -26.87 -9.24 19.68
N LEU A 166 -25.85 -9.01 18.86
CA LEU A 166 -25.37 -9.97 17.84
C LEU A 166 -24.05 -10.63 18.21
N GLY A 167 -23.41 -10.16 19.31
CA GLY A 167 -22.11 -10.63 19.76
C GLY A 167 -20.95 -9.75 19.32
N GLU A 168 -19.74 -10.27 19.45
CA GLU A 168 -18.50 -9.57 19.09
C GLU A 168 -18.05 -9.96 17.69
N ILE A 169 -17.59 -8.98 16.94
CA ILE A 169 -16.88 -9.19 15.67
C ILE A 169 -15.42 -8.80 15.83
N GLU A 170 -14.56 -9.53 15.17
CA GLU A 170 -13.17 -9.14 15.04
C GLU A 170 -13.02 -8.24 13.81
N VAL A 171 -12.65 -6.98 14.05
CA VAL A 171 -12.32 -6.04 12.98
C VAL A 171 -10.82 -6.03 12.75
N LYS A 172 -10.38 -5.55 11.57
CA LYS A 172 -8.95 -5.50 11.20
C LYS A 172 -8.09 -5.02 12.39
N HIS A 173 -6.97 -5.68 12.61
CA HIS A 173 -6.00 -5.48 13.71
C HIS A 173 -6.38 -6.14 15.06
N GLY A 174 -7.22 -7.20 15.04
CA GLY A 174 -7.55 -7.94 16.24
C GLY A 174 -8.43 -7.19 17.25
N VAL A 175 -8.94 -6.01 16.88
CA VAL A 175 -9.85 -5.25 17.75
C VAL A 175 -11.21 -5.92 17.73
N LYS A 176 -11.67 -6.35 18.90
CA LYS A 176 -13.03 -6.87 19.09
C LYS A 176 -14.01 -5.71 19.22
N LEU A 177 -15.09 -5.77 18.45
CA LEU A 177 -16.15 -4.77 18.46
C LEU A 177 -17.49 -5.49 18.65
N GLY A 178 -18.15 -5.20 19.77
CA GLY A 178 -19.52 -5.67 19.99
C GLY A 178 -20.49 -4.98 19.03
N ILE A 179 -21.38 -5.75 18.42
CA ILE A 179 -22.41 -5.25 17.51
C ILE A 179 -23.79 -5.58 18.04
N VAL A 180 -24.69 -4.62 17.91
CA VAL A 180 -26.10 -4.69 18.29
C VAL A 180 -26.93 -4.34 17.06
N ASN A 181 -27.96 -5.13 16.77
CA ASN A 181 -28.93 -4.84 15.73
C ASN A 181 -30.07 -4.01 16.29
N LEU A 182 -30.39 -2.91 15.64
CA LEU A 182 -31.55 -2.10 16.00
C LEU A 182 -32.71 -2.42 15.06
N HIS A 183 -33.75 -3.01 15.58
CA HIS A 183 -34.97 -3.29 14.83
C HIS A 183 -36.21 -3.32 15.73
N SER A 184 -37.37 -3.17 15.10
CA SER A 184 -38.69 -3.35 15.71
C SER A 184 -39.59 -4.15 14.74
N ALA A 185 -40.86 -4.37 15.11
CA ALA A 185 -41.83 -4.99 14.20
C ALA A 185 -42.03 -4.20 12.90
N GLU A 186 -41.74 -2.90 12.90
CA GLU A 186 -41.99 -2.02 11.76
C GLU A 186 -40.70 -1.54 11.07
N LEU A 187 -39.53 -1.63 11.68
CA LEU A 187 -38.29 -1.01 11.23
C LEU A 187 -37.10 -1.94 11.41
N GLY A 188 -36.15 -1.85 10.49
CA GLY A 188 -34.93 -2.64 10.53
C GLY A 188 -35.13 -4.07 10.00
N ASN A 189 -34.03 -4.83 9.92
CA ASN A 189 -34.04 -6.24 9.54
C ASN A 189 -33.88 -7.10 10.81
N PRO A 190 -34.90 -7.91 11.20
CA PRO A 190 -34.83 -8.71 12.42
C PRO A 190 -33.92 -9.93 12.32
N HIS A 191 -33.51 -10.33 11.13
CA HIS A 191 -32.64 -11.49 10.94
C HIS A 191 -31.20 -11.16 11.34
N ALA A 192 -30.45 -12.15 11.80
CA ALA A 192 -29.03 -11.98 11.99
C ALA A 192 -28.33 -11.76 10.63
N PRO A 193 -27.39 -10.82 10.52
CA PRO A 193 -26.63 -10.63 9.28
C PRO A 193 -25.98 -11.93 8.80
N GLN A 194 -25.99 -12.16 7.50
CA GLN A 194 -25.43 -13.39 6.90
C GLN A 194 -23.98 -13.64 7.32
N LYS A 195 -23.20 -12.59 7.51
CA LYS A 195 -21.81 -12.66 7.97
C LYS A 195 -21.65 -13.14 9.42
N LEU A 196 -22.73 -13.10 10.22
CA LEU A 196 -22.74 -13.51 11.63
C LEU A 196 -23.54 -14.80 11.90
N SER A 197 -24.20 -15.37 10.88
CA SER A 197 -25.00 -16.59 11.03
C SER A 197 -24.13 -17.84 11.17
N PRO A 198 -24.41 -18.75 12.14
CA PRO A 198 -23.66 -20.00 12.33
C PRO A 198 -23.69 -20.96 11.12
N GLN A 199 -24.66 -20.80 10.21
CA GLN A 199 -24.79 -21.59 8.97
C GLN A 199 -23.83 -21.16 7.84
N ALA A 200 -23.05 -20.11 8.01
CA ALA A 200 -22.00 -19.73 7.05
C ALA A 200 -20.86 -20.77 6.97
N GLY A 201 -20.86 -21.78 7.84
CA GLY A 201 -19.86 -22.86 7.85
C GLY A 201 -20.19 -24.09 7.00
N ALA A 202 -21.43 -24.27 6.45
CA ALA A 202 -21.88 -25.57 5.94
C ALA A 202 -22.48 -25.58 4.53
N ALA A 203 -22.36 -24.56 3.69
CA ALA A 203 -22.76 -24.63 2.28
C ALA A 203 -21.97 -23.64 1.42
N LYS A 204 -20.70 -23.92 1.20
CA LYS A 204 -19.94 -23.28 0.11
C LYS A 204 -19.75 -24.27 -1.01
N GLN A 205 -20.63 -24.21 -2.03
CA GLN A 205 -20.19 -24.51 -3.39
C GLN A 205 -19.17 -23.44 -3.79
N PRO A 206 -18.06 -23.79 -4.44
CA PRO A 206 -16.98 -22.86 -4.69
C PRO A 206 -17.34 -21.92 -5.84
N ILE A 207 -17.95 -20.79 -5.53
CA ILE A 207 -17.68 -19.60 -6.33
C ILE A 207 -16.27 -19.19 -5.91
N ALA A 208 -15.35 -19.19 -6.87
CA ALA A 208 -13.96 -18.82 -6.65
C ALA A 208 -13.88 -17.40 -6.05
N SER A 209 -14.13 -17.31 -4.75
CA SER A 209 -13.65 -16.21 -3.93
C SER A 209 -12.20 -16.55 -3.61
N PHE A 210 -11.26 -15.87 -4.23
CA PHE A 210 -9.88 -15.81 -3.76
C PHE A 210 -9.85 -15.16 -2.34
N LYS A 211 -10.44 -15.86 -1.35
CA LYS A 211 -9.87 -15.97 -0.03
C LYS A 211 -8.95 -17.18 -0.09
N THR A 212 -7.84 -17.04 -0.73
CA THR A 212 -6.65 -17.63 -0.19
C THR A 212 -6.53 -17.01 1.21
N GLU A 213 -6.82 -17.77 2.27
CA GLU A 213 -5.85 -17.80 3.34
C GLU A 213 -4.54 -18.02 2.58
N SER A 214 -3.85 -16.95 2.27
CA SER A 214 -2.50 -17.04 1.77
C SER A 214 -1.76 -17.62 2.96
N VAL A 215 -1.60 -18.94 2.94
CA VAL A 215 -0.61 -19.58 3.80
C VAL A 215 0.65 -18.78 3.53
N VAL A 216 1.01 -17.93 4.49
CA VAL A 216 2.20 -17.09 4.37
C VAL A 216 3.33 -18.06 4.09
N PRO A 217 4.01 -17.98 2.93
CA PRO A 217 5.05 -18.94 2.61
C PRO A 217 6.07 -18.97 3.74
N GLU A 218 6.41 -20.14 4.23
CA GLU A 218 7.35 -20.28 5.34
C GLU A 218 8.70 -19.63 5.02
N LYS A 219 9.17 -19.76 3.79
CA LYS A 219 10.38 -19.11 3.28
C LYS A 219 10.07 -17.74 2.67
N SER A 220 9.41 -16.87 3.44
CA SER A 220 9.11 -15.49 3.03
C SER A 220 9.67 -14.50 4.02
N ILE A 221 10.25 -13.40 3.49
CA ILE A 221 11.05 -12.47 4.28
C ILE A 221 10.87 -11.02 3.82
N ALA A 222 10.90 -10.11 4.79
CA ALA A 222 11.02 -8.68 4.55
C ALA A 222 12.25 -8.13 5.29
N VAL A 223 13.07 -7.33 4.62
CA VAL A 223 14.19 -6.61 5.22
C VAL A 223 13.73 -5.20 5.53
N LEU A 224 13.49 -4.90 6.81
CA LEU A 224 13.04 -3.58 7.24
C LEU A 224 14.16 -2.54 7.10
N PRO A 225 13.82 -1.23 6.99
CA PRO A 225 14.82 -0.18 7.01
C PRO A 225 15.68 -0.27 8.27
N PHE A 226 17.01 -0.32 8.07
CA PHE A 226 17.97 -0.35 9.16
C PHE A 226 18.03 1.02 9.84
N GLU A 227 18.35 1.03 11.12
CA GLU A 227 18.50 2.25 11.89
C GLU A 227 19.91 2.82 11.75
N ASN A 228 20.00 4.11 11.42
CA ASN A 228 21.28 4.81 11.36
C ASN A 228 21.67 5.29 12.75
N LEU A 229 22.74 4.70 13.31
CA LEU A 229 23.33 5.10 14.60
C LEU A 229 24.56 6.02 14.43
N SER A 230 24.85 6.48 13.21
CA SER A 230 25.94 7.41 12.94
C SER A 230 25.56 8.84 13.34
N ALA A 231 26.51 9.62 13.80
CA ALA A 231 26.30 11.01 14.20
C ALA A 231 25.97 11.94 13.01
N GLU A 232 26.41 11.58 11.80
CA GLU A 232 26.27 12.38 10.58
C GLU A 232 25.02 11.96 9.79
N GLN A 233 24.16 12.91 9.45
CA GLN A 233 22.97 12.67 8.63
C GLN A 233 23.27 12.13 7.23
N GLU A 234 24.45 12.47 6.68
CA GLU A 234 24.89 11.98 5.37
C GLU A 234 25.04 10.45 5.31
N ASN A 235 25.28 9.80 6.44
CA ASN A 235 25.35 8.34 6.54
C ASN A 235 23.98 7.64 6.44
N ALA A 236 22.87 8.37 6.38
CA ALA A 236 21.54 7.78 6.16
C ALA A 236 21.44 7.09 4.79
N PHE A 237 22.01 7.67 3.74
CA PHE A 237 22.05 7.05 2.42
C PHE A 237 22.90 5.77 2.40
N PHE A 238 24.01 5.78 3.16
CA PHE A 238 24.85 4.60 3.31
C PHE A 238 24.08 3.46 4.02
N THR A 239 23.39 3.78 5.10
CA THR A 239 22.53 2.81 5.83
C THR A 239 21.44 2.24 4.94
N ASP A 240 20.76 3.09 4.17
CA ASP A 240 19.77 2.69 3.19
C ASP A 240 20.38 1.77 2.09
N GLY A 241 21.65 2.03 1.71
CA GLY A 241 22.40 1.20 0.76
C GLY A 241 22.75 -0.17 1.32
N VAL A 242 23.12 -0.26 2.59
CA VAL A 242 23.39 -1.55 3.26
C VAL A 242 22.13 -2.42 3.27
N GLN A 243 21.00 -1.87 3.66
CA GLN A 243 19.73 -2.59 3.64
C GLN A 243 19.34 -3.03 2.23
N ASP A 244 19.47 -2.13 1.25
CA ASP A 244 19.10 -2.38 -0.15
C ASP A 244 19.92 -3.51 -0.77
N GLU A 245 21.22 -3.58 -0.48
CA GLU A 245 22.09 -4.64 -0.98
C GLU A 245 21.79 -6.00 -0.32
N ILE A 246 21.52 -6.03 0.99
CA ILE A 246 21.07 -7.25 1.67
C ILE A 246 19.79 -7.77 1.02
N LEU A 247 18.83 -6.87 0.78
CA LEU A 247 17.57 -7.20 0.12
C LEU A 247 17.82 -7.69 -1.31
N THR A 248 18.69 -7.02 -2.07
CA THR A 248 19.07 -7.41 -3.42
C THR A 248 19.70 -8.79 -3.45
N ASN A 249 20.60 -9.09 -2.52
CA ASN A 249 21.26 -10.39 -2.42
C ASN A 249 20.27 -11.51 -2.04
N LEU A 250 19.37 -11.28 -1.10
CA LEU A 250 18.29 -12.21 -0.78
C LEU A 250 17.34 -12.41 -1.99
N GLY A 251 17.09 -11.35 -2.75
CA GLY A 251 16.25 -11.37 -3.94
C GLY A 251 16.76 -12.25 -5.07
N LYS A 252 18.07 -12.57 -5.09
CA LYS A 252 18.69 -13.51 -6.05
C LYS A 252 18.35 -14.97 -5.75
N ILE A 253 17.84 -15.29 -4.55
CA ILE A 253 17.55 -16.67 -4.10
C ILE A 253 16.13 -17.04 -4.51
N ALA A 254 15.99 -17.98 -5.45
CA ALA A 254 14.71 -18.39 -6.00
C ALA A 254 13.80 -19.12 -4.99
N ASP A 255 14.40 -19.81 -4.01
CA ASP A 255 13.69 -20.57 -2.97
C ASP A 255 13.11 -19.66 -1.85
N LEU A 256 13.40 -18.35 -1.87
CA LEU A 256 12.85 -17.34 -0.95
C LEU A 256 11.81 -16.46 -1.67
N LYS A 257 10.76 -16.08 -0.94
CA LYS A 257 9.91 -14.95 -1.30
C LYS A 257 10.43 -13.71 -0.57
N VAL A 258 11.01 -12.75 -1.28
CA VAL A 258 11.58 -11.54 -0.71
C VAL A 258 10.71 -10.34 -1.06
N ILE A 259 10.28 -9.59 -0.05
CA ILE A 259 9.46 -8.38 -0.26
C ILE A 259 10.36 -7.23 -0.71
N SER A 260 9.90 -6.48 -1.70
CA SER A 260 10.64 -5.36 -2.27
C SER A 260 10.86 -4.21 -1.28
N ARG A 261 11.89 -3.41 -1.56
CA ARG A 261 12.21 -2.20 -0.78
C ARG A 261 11.06 -1.20 -0.71
N THR A 262 10.32 -1.01 -1.80
CA THR A 262 9.21 -0.05 -1.89
C THR A 262 8.15 -0.31 -0.82
N SER A 263 7.81 -1.59 -0.59
CA SER A 263 6.80 -1.98 0.39
C SER A 263 7.25 -1.81 1.84
N VAL A 264 8.56 -1.84 2.13
CA VAL A 264 9.08 -1.72 3.50
C VAL A 264 9.47 -0.30 3.90
N LEU A 265 9.68 0.63 2.96
CA LEU A 265 10.14 2.00 3.22
C LEU A 265 9.29 2.79 4.22
N GLN A 266 7.99 2.55 4.29
CA GLN A 266 7.10 3.23 5.24
C GLN A 266 7.36 2.87 6.71
N TYR A 267 8.09 1.76 6.96
CA TYR A 267 8.46 1.34 8.31
C TYR A 267 9.81 1.94 8.76
N LYS A 268 10.21 3.07 8.16
CA LYS A 268 11.39 3.83 8.58
C LYS A 268 11.22 4.36 10.00
N THR A 269 12.32 4.47 10.73
CA THR A 269 12.49 4.75 12.17
C THR A 269 11.56 5.81 12.78
N GLY A 270 11.18 5.60 14.05
CA GLY A 270 10.44 6.54 14.90
C GLY A 270 9.12 6.03 15.49
N MET A 271 8.54 4.94 14.99
CA MET A 271 7.37 4.30 15.58
C MET A 271 7.75 2.98 16.26
N LYS A 272 7.12 2.67 17.40
CA LYS A 272 7.21 1.32 17.98
C LYS A 272 6.75 0.31 16.92
N ARG A 273 7.68 -0.49 16.40
CA ARG A 273 7.41 -1.48 15.36
C ARG A 273 6.75 -2.70 15.97
N ASN A 274 5.53 -3.01 15.59
CA ASN A 274 4.93 -4.31 15.85
C ASN A 274 5.27 -5.23 14.66
N LEU A 275 6.27 -6.09 14.82
CA LEU A 275 6.78 -6.94 13.73
C LEU A 275 5.71 -7.90 13.21
N ARG A 276 4.82 -8.40 14.08
CA ARG A 276 3.71 -9.27 13.68
C ARG A 276 2.73 -8.55 12.75
N GLU A 277 2.38 -7.30 13.06
CA GLU A 277 1.49 -6.50 12.20
C GLU A 277 2.15 -6.18 10.87
N ILE A 278 3.44 -5.83 10.88
CA ILE A 278 4.22 -5.57 9.67
C ILE A 278 4.29 -6.81 8.79
N ALA A 279 4.64 -7.96 9.35
CA ALA A 279 4.73 -9.22 8.64
C ALA A 279 3.39 -9.66 8.04
N ASN A 280 2.30 -9.53 8.79
CA ASN A 280 0.95 -9.79 8.30
C ASN A 280 0.56 -8.86 7.15
N ALA A 281 0.89 -7.57 7.25
CA ALA A 281 0.61 -6.58 6.21
C ALA A 281 1.41 -6.81 4.92
N LEU A 282 2.61 -7.39 5.04
CA LEU A 282 3.50 -7.71 3.93
C LEU A 282 3.32 -9.16 3.42
N GLY A 283 2.61 -10.02 4.16
CA GLY A 283 2.41 -11.43 3.82
C GLY A 283 3.71 -12.23 3.88
N VAL A 284 4.50 -12.04 4.95
CA VAL A 284 5.76 -12.75 5.21
C VAL A 284 5.77 -13.42 6.58
N ALA A 285 6.55 -14.51 6.69
CA ALA A 285 6.76 -15.22 7.95
C ALA A 285 7.92 -14.61 8.76
N HIS A 286 8.93 -14.07 8.09
CA HIS A 286 10.17 -13.63 8.71
C HIS A 286 10.48 -12.18 8.39
N VAL A 287 11.19 -11.53 9.32
CA VAL A 287 11.64 -10.14 9.20
C VAL A 287 13.11 -10.06 9.55
N VAL A 288 13.88 -9.33 8.75
CA VAL A 288 15.23 -8.88 9.09
C VAL A 288 15.16 -7.42 9.52
N GLU A 289 15.73 -7.10 10.65
CA GLU A 289 15.97 -5.73 11.09
C GLU A 289 17.41 -5.55 11.54
N GLY A 290 17.86 -4.31 11.65
CA GLY A 290 19.24 -4.06 12.04
C GLY A 290 19.56 -2.59 12.21
N THR A 291 20.84 -2.35 12.55
CA THR A 291 21.40 -1.01 12.74
C THR A 291 22.71 -0.91 11.99
N VAL A 292 23.03 0.30 11.52
CA VAL A 292 24.30 0.62 10.88
C VAL A 292 24.92 1.84 11.57
N GLN A 293 26.19 1.74 11.92
CA GLN A 293 26.99 2.84 12.43
C GLN A 293 28.28 2.95 11.62
N ARG A 294 28.50 4.09 11.00
CA ARG A 294 29.73 4.42 10.32
C ARG A 294 30.51 5.45 11.13
N ALA A 295 31.80 5.19 11.35
CA ALA A 295 32.72 6.09 12.03
C ALA A 295 34.08 6.08 11.31
N GLY A 296 34.34 7.14 10.55
CA GLY A 296 35.56 7.23 9.72
C GLY A 296 35.63 6.07 8.70
N ASN A 297 36.72 5.29 8.75
CA ASN A 297 36.96 4.13 7.88
C ASN A 297 36.49 2.79 8.50
N ARG A 298 35.57 2.82 9.45
CA ARG A 298 35.00 1.61 10.06
C ARG A 298 33.47 1.61 9.97
N VAL A 299 32.93 0.42 9.83
CA VAL A 299 31.48 0.19 9.85
C VAL A 299 31.13 -0.87 10.89
N ARG A 300 30.07 -0.61 11.65
CA ARG A 300 29.42 -1.60 12.51
C ARG A 300 28.02 -1.84 11.94
N VAL A 301 27.73 -3.10 11.64
CA VAL A 301 26.41 -3.55 11.20
C VAL A 301 25.90 -4.58 12.20
N SER A 302 24.72 -4.38 12.75
CA SER A 302 23.99 -5.40 13.49
C SER A 302 22.80 -5.83 12.64
N ALA A 303 22.60 -7.13 12.53
CA ALA A 303 21.44 -7.68 11.83
C ALA A 303 20.85 -8.85 12.62
N GLN A 304 19.53 -8.97 12.60
CA GLN A 304 18.82 -10.07 13.25
C GLN A 304 17.65 -10.53 12.40
N LEU A 305 17.42 -11.85 12.41
CA LEU A 305 16.30 -12.53 11.77
C LEU A 305 15.28 -12.94 12.84
N ILE A 306 14.03 -12.61 12.62
CA ILE A 306 12.93 -12.83 13.57
C ILE A 306 11.81 -13.58 12.86
N ASP A 307 11.31 -14.67 13.46
CA ASP A 307 10.01 -15.25 13.09
C ASP A 307 8.91 -14.32 13.63
N ALA A 308 8.27 -13.59 12.73
CA ALA A 308 7.29 -12.57 13.09
C ALA A 308 5.95 -13.15 13.62
N ARG A 309 5.70 -14.46 13.46
CA ARG A 309 4.50 -15.14 13.98
C ARG A 309 4.61 -15.37 15.49
N SER A 310 5.80 -15.76 15.94
CA SER A 310 6.11 -16.09 17.35
C SER A 310 6.86 -14.98 18.07
N ASP A 311 7.37 -13.98 17.34
CA ASP A 311 8.28 -12.92 17.85
C ASP A 311 9.58 -13.52 18.42
N THR A 312 10.07 -14.59 17.77
CA THR A 312 11.24 -15.35 18.20
C THR A 312 12.45 -14.96 17.37
N HIS A 313 13.54 -14.61 18.02
CA HIS A 313 14.83 -14.39 17.35
C HIS A 313 15.39 -15.73 16.88
N LEU A 314 15.59 -15.88 15.56
CA LEU A 314 16.16 -17.07 14.95
C LEU A 314 17.70 -16.96 14.82
N TRP A 315 18.17 -15.76 14.46
CA TRP A 315 19.57 -15.47 14.24
C TRP A 315 19.86 -14.00 14.50
N GLY A 316 21.10 -13.69 14.92
CA GLY A 316 21.57 -12.31 15.07
C GLY A 316 23.09 -12.24 15.20
N GLU A 317 23.69 -11.31 14.47
CA GLU A 317 25.14 -11.08 14.47
C GLU A 317 25.50 -9.60 14.44
N HIS A 318 26.73 -9.33 14.88
CA HIS A 318 27.35 -8.01 14.91
C HIS A 318 28.66 -8.04 14.12
N TYR A 319 28.73 -7.25 13.09
CA TYR A 319 29.94 -7.07 12.27
C TYR A 319 30.62 -5.76 12.63
N HIS A 320 31.93 -5.80 12.89
CA HIS A 320 32.73 -4.61 13.12
C HIS A 320 34.01 -4.72 12.29
N ARG A 321 34.03 -4.09 11.12
CA ARG A 321 35.07 -4.26 10.10
C ARG A 321 35.47 -2.91 9.46
N PRO A 322 36.58 -2.87 8.67
CA PRO A 322 36.85 -1.76 7.77
C PRO A 322 35.70 -1.48 6.85
N LEU A 323 35.53 -0.23 6.42
CA LEU A 323 34.45 0.19 5.55
C LEU A 323 34.46 -0.54 4.19
N ASP A 324 35.64 -0.88 3.68
CA ASP A 324 35.84 -1.61 2.42
C ASP A 324 35.25 -3.03 2.43
N ASP A 325 35.02 -3.59 3.63
CA ASP A 325 34.42 -4.91 3.82
C ASP A 325 32.88 -4.89 3.84
N VAL A 326 32.23 -3.74 3.62
CA VAL A 326 30.77 -3.62 3.72
C VAL A 326 30.05 -4.60 2.80
N PHE A 327 30.53 -4.81 1.57
CA PHE A 327 29.92 -5.75 0.62
C PHE A 327 30.06 -7.21 1.09
N ALA A 328 31.17 -7.56 1.74
CA ALA A 328 31.35 -8.88 2.33
C ALA A 328 30.35 -9.10 3.48
N ILE A 329 30.13 -8.10 4.33
CA ILE A 329 29.14 -8.15 5.42
C ILE A 329 27.73 -8.37 4.85
N GLN A 330 27.35 -7.65 3.80
CA GLN A 330 26.02 -7.78 3.17
C GLN A 330 25.80 -9.18 2.59
N SER A 331 26.80 -9.75 1.95
CA SER A 331 26.78 -11.11 1.41
C SER A 331 26.73 -12.17 2.51
N GLU A 332 27.46 -11.98 3.60
CA GLU A 332 27.46 -12.87 4.76
C GLU A 332 26.08 -12.89 5.44
N ILE A 333 25.46 -11.72 5.66
CA ILE A 333 24.11 -11.61 6.21
C ILE A 333 23.10 -12.35 5.31
N ALA A 334 23.14 -12.13 3.99
CA ALA A 334 22.22 -12.78 3.07
C ALA A 334 22.37 -14.31 3.10
N LYS A 335 23.61 -14.83 3.16
CA LYS A 335 23.87 -16.27 3.27
C LYS A 335 23.41 -16.82 4.61
N ALA A 336 23.70 -16.17 5.72
CA ALA A 336 23.29 -16.60 7.06
C ALA A 336 21.76 -16.67 7.18
N VAL A 337 21.05 -15.68 6.66
CA VAL A 337 19.58 -15.68 6.59
C VAL A 337 19.06 -16.84 5.73
N ALA A 338 19.67 -17.09 4.58
CA ALA A 338 19.27 -18.19 3.69
C ALA A 338 19.48 -19.56 4.36
N ASP A 339 20.61 -19.74 5.06
CA ASP A 339 20.94 -20.96 5.78
C ASP A 339 19.95 -21.20 6.94
N GLU A 340 19.63 -20.16 7.72
CA GLU A 340 18.67 -20.25 8.83
C GLU A 340 17.26 -20.63 8.33
N LEU A 341 16.84 -20.05 7.20
CA LEU A 341 15.56 -20.38 6.55
C LEU A 341 15.62 -21.69 5.72
N ARG A 342 16.75 -22.39 5.75
CA ARG A 342 16.98 -23.61 4.97
C ARG A 342 16.64 -23.46 3.49
N ALA A 343 16.96 -22.29 2.94
CA ALA A 343 16.76 -22.02 1.54
C ALA A 343 17.80 -22.75 0.70
N LYS A 344 17.36 -23.32 -0.42
CA LYS A 344 18.26 -23.98 -1.36
C LYS A 344 19.00 -22.92 -2.18
N LEU A 345 20.32 -22.87 -2.06
CA LEU A 345 21.18 -22.03 -2.89
C LEU A 345 21.86 -22.87 -3.96
N SER A 346 21.67 -22.52 -5.22
CA SER A 346 22.47 -23.03 -6.32
C SER A 346 23.88 -22.40 -6.33
N PRO A 347 24.87 -23.06 -6.95
CA PRO A 347 26.22 -22.47 -7.10
C PRO A 347 26.21 -21.12 -7.81
N ALA A 348 25.32 -20.92 -8.78
CA ALA A 348 25.17 -19.67 -9.52
C ALA A 348 24.62 -18.54 -8.62
N GLU A 349 23.60 -18.81 -7.80
CA GLU A 349 23.06 -17.84 -6.83
C GLU A 349 24.09 -17.46 -5.78
N LYS A 350 24.87 -18.44 -5.28
CA LYS A 350 25.95 -18.18 -4.33
C LYS A 350 27.02 -17.27 -4.92
N ALA A 351 27.46 -17.54 -6.16
CA ALA A 351 28.43 -16.70 -6.86
C ALA A 351 27.87 -15.29 -7.12
N ALA A 352 26.58 -15.18 -7.47
CA ALA A 352 25.91 -13.88 -7.68
C ALA A 352 25.80 -13.05 -6.38
N ILE A 353 25.56 -13.68 -5.22
CA ILE A 353 25.52 -13.02 -3.91
C ILE A 353 26.91 -12.52 -3.50
N GLU A 354 27.96 -13.25 -3.84
CA GLU A 354 29.35 -12.90 -3.51
C GLU A 354 29.95 -11.81 -4.42
N GLN A 355 29.31 -11.54 -5.56
CA GLN A 355 29.78 -10.54 -6.51
C GLN A 355 29.60 -9.13 -5.96
N ARG A 356 30.70 -8.39 -5.80
CA ARG A 356 30.67 -6.98 -5.39
C ARG A 356 30.11 -6.11 -6.52
N PRO A 357 29.26 -5.12 -6.22
CA PRO A 357 28.76 -4.18 -7.22
C PRO A 357 29.87 -3.35 -7.88
N THR A 358 30.86 -2.92 -7.09
CA THR A 358 32.02 -2.13 -7.47
C THR A 358 33.11 -2.25 -6.39
N GLU A 359 34.37 -1.98 -6.73
CA GLU A 359 35.46 -1.86 -5.77
C GLU A 359 35.62 -0.42 -5.23
N ASP A 360 34.95 0.58 -5.81
CA ASP A 360 35.02 1.99 -5.41
C ASP A 360 33.79 2.40 -4.58
N LEU A 361 33.97 2.53 -3.26
CA LEU A 361 32.91 2.94 -2.34
C LEU A 361 32.34 4.33 -2.66
N ALA A 362 33.14 5.25 -3.22
CA ALA A 362 32.65 6.56 -3.59
C ALA A 362 31.82 6.51 -4.88
N ALA A 363 32.09 5.56 -5.80
CA ALA A 363 31.21 5.25 -6.92
C ALA A 363 29.91 4.63 -6.42
N TYR A 364 29.98 3.71 -5.46
CA TYR A 364 28.80 3.10 -4.85
C TYR A 364 27.90 4.12 -4.15
N ASP A 365 28.44 5.04 -3.37
CA ASP A 365 27.68 6.11 -2.71
C ASP A 365 26.89 6.96 -3.70
N ARG A 366 27.50 7.32 -4.85
CA ARG A 366 26.81 8.06 -5.93
C ARG A 366 25.68 7.25 -6.55
N TYR A 367 25.94 5.96 -6.77
CA TYR A 367 24.95 5.02 -7.31
C TYR A 367 23.72 4.90 -6.39
N ILE A 368 23.92 4.72 -5.08
CA ILE A 368 22.82 4.61 -4.11
C ILE A 368 22.01 5.91 -4.02
N ARG A 369 22.67 7.07 -4.02
CA ARG A 369 21.99 8.38 -4.07
C ARG A 369 21.17 8.54 -5.36
N ALA A 370 21.71 8.14 -6.50
CA ALA A 370 20.99 8.16 -7.76
C ALA A 370 19.77 7.23 -7.72
N LYS A 371 19.93 6.00 -7.22
CA LYS A 371 18.85 5.02 -7.07
C LYS A 371 17.72 5.55 -6.16
N ALA A 372 18.06 6.27 -5.10
CA ALA A 372 17.07 6.92 -4.23
C ALA A 372 16.25 8.01 -4.96
N LEU A 373 16.89 8.83 -5.81
CA LEU A 373 16.20 9.82 -6.64
C LEU A 373 15.27 9.15 -7.68
N LEU A 374 15.69 8.02 -8.26
CA LEU A 374 14.94 7.28 -9.25
C LEU A 374 13.75 6.51 -8.65
N ALA A 375 13.81 6.16 -7.38
CA ALA A 375 12.73 5.49 -6.66
C ALA A 375 11.57 6.45 -6.28
N GLY A 376 11.74 7.76 -6.47
CA GLY A 376 10.72 8.77 -6.23
C GLY A 376 9.47 8.53 -7.10
N THR A 377 8.31 8.92 -6.59
CA THR A 377 7.03 8.74 -7.30
C THR A 377 6.98 9.64 -8.53
N LEU A 378 6.47 9.13 -9.65
CA LEU A 378 6.22 9.85 -10.91
C LEU A 378 5.23 11.03 -10.78
N ILE A 379 4.72 11.29 -9.58
CA ILE A 379 3.74 12.33 -9.25
C ILE A 379 4.42 13.58 -8.62
N ASP A 380 5.73 13.52 -8.34
CA ASP A 380 6.47 14.68 -7.79
C ASP A 380 6.72 15.70 -8.90
N ALA A 381 6.44 16.98 -8.63
CA ALA A 381 6.74 18.10 -9.53
C ALA A 381 8.24 18.20 -9.88
N ARG A 382 9.13 17.58 -9.10
CA ARG A 382 10.58 17.55 -9.29
C ARG A 382 11.09 16.33 -10.07
N VAL A 383 10.22 15.55 -10.69
CA VAL A 383 10.60 14.29 -11.38
C VAL A 383 11.69 14.51 -12.43
N ALA A 384 11.57 15.55 -13.27
CA ALA A 384 12.56 15.87 -14.29
C ALA A 384 13.94 16.22 -13.69
N ASP A 385 13.94 17.00 -12.59
CA ASP A 385 15.16 17.38 -11.87
C ASP A 385 15.81 16.17 -11.21
N ASN A 386 15.01 15.30 -10.59
CA ASN A 386 15.47 14.07 -9.96
C ASN A 386 16.13 13.13 -10.99
N PHE A 387 15.52 12.92 -12.16
CA PHE A 387 16.13 12.13 -13.22
C PHE A 387 17.42 12.77 -13.74
N SER A 388 17.44 14.09 -13.94
CA SER A 388 18.63 14.80 -14.40
C SER A 388 19.76 14.74 -13.36
N GLN A 389 19.44 14.82 -12.08
CA GLN A 389 20.42 14.68 -11.00
C GLN A 389 20.93 13.23 -10.89
N ALA A 390 20.06 12.24 -11.04
CA ALA A 390 20.43 10.84 -11.07
C ALA A 390 21.40 10.54 -12.21
N VAL A 391 21.14 11.06 -13.43
CA VAL A 391 22.05 10.94 -14.57
C VAL A 391 23.44 11.49 -14.22
N ARG A 392 23.52 12.69 -13.61
CA ARG A 392 24.82 13.25 -13.19
C ARG A 392 25.55 12.37 -12.18
N LEU A 393 24.85 11.87 -11.17
CA LEU A 393 25.45 11.00 -10.15
C LEU A 393 25.92 9.67 -10.73
N LEU A 394 25.15 9.05 -11.62
CA LEU A 394 25.51 7.81 -12.30
C LEU A 394 26.71 8.00 -13.24
N SER A 395 26.75 9.09 -14.00
CA SER A 395 27.91 9.44 -14.83
C SER A 395 29.18 9.65 -14.00
N GLN A 396 29.06 10.27 -12.81
CA GLN A 396 30.18 10.41 -11.88
C GLN A 396 30.62 9.07 -11.26
N ALA A 397 29.68 8.16 -10.99
CA ALA A 397 29.99 6.82 -10.52
C ALA A 397 30.78 6.03 -11.57
N ILE A 398 30.31 6.06 -12.81
CA ILE A 398 30.95 5.41 -13.98
C ILE A 398 32.33 6.01 -14.27
N ALA A 399 32.51 7.33 -14.15
CA ALA A 399 33.81 7.97 -14.32
C ALA A 399 34.85 7.49 -13.28
N ARG A 400 34.40 7.07 -12.07
CA ARG A 400 35.27 6.49 -11.04
C ARG A 400 35.53 5.00 -11.26
N ASP A 401 34.49 4.27 -11.64
CA ASP A 401 34.59 2.83 -11.95
C ASP A 401 33.91 2.55 -13.32
N PRO A 402 34.71 2.53 -14.41
CA PRO A 402 34.20 2.23 -15.74
C PRO A 402 33.63 0.81 -15.93
N ASN A 403 33.79 -0.06 -14.94
CA ASN A 403 33.24 -1.42 -14.94
C ASN A 403 32.01 -1.57 -14.01
N PHE A 404 31.49 -0.45 -13.48
CA PHE A 404 30.32 -0.48 -12.60
C PHE A 404 29.05 -0.80 -13.38
N PHE A 405 28.81 -2.07 -13.60
CA PHE A 405 27.71 -2.64 -14.38
C PHE A 405 26.33 -2.07 -14.00
N LEU A 406 25.97 -2.10 -12.69
CA LEU A 406 24.66 -1.63 -12.23
C LEU A 406 24.44 -0.13 -12.49
N ALA A 407 25.51 0.67 -12.47
CA ALA A 407 25.40 2.09 -12.76
C ALA A 407 25.00 2.32 -14.22
N TYR A 408 25.52 1.53 -15.16
CA TYR A 408 25.12 1.60 -16.58
C TYR A 408 23.65 1.18 -16.77
N CYS A 409 23.18 0.13 -16.11
CA CYS A 409 21.76 -0.28 -16.17
C CYS A 409 20.84 0.86 -15.71
N GLN A 410 21.16 1.50 -14.58
CA GLN A 410 20.38 2.62 -14.06
C GLN A 410 20.50 3.89 -14.91
N LEU A 411 21.66 4.13 -15.53
CA LEU A 411 21.88 5.27 -16.44
C LEU A 411 21.02 5.12 -17.70
N ALA A 412 21.01 3.94 -18.29
CA ALA A 412 20.15 3.63 -19.43
C ALA A 412 18.67 3.86 -19.09
N TRP A 413 18.24 3.37 -17.93
CA TRP A 413 16.88 3.56 -17.45
C TRP A 413 16.55 5.05 -17.26
N ALA A 414 17.41 5.83 -16.59
CA ALA A 414 17.19 7.25 -16.33
C ALA A 414 17.10 8.08 -17.64
N HIS A 415 17.97 7.79 -18.63
CA HIS A 415 17.88 8.42 -19.94
C HIS A 415 16.59 8.04 -20.69
N GLY A 416 16.19 6.76 -20.63
CA GLY A 416 14.94 6.29 -21.21
C GLY A 416 13.71 6.97 -20.59
N GLN A 417 13.70 7.21 -19.30
CA GLN A 417 12.60 7.92 -18.60
C GLN A 417 12.52 9.40 -19.02
N LEU A 418 13.66 10.10 -19.12
CA LEU A 418 13.70 11.49 -19.61
C LEU A 418 13.14 11.59 -21.02
N TYR A 419 13.47 10.63 -21.90
CA TYR A 419 12.95 10.54 -23.26
C TYR A 419 11.44 10.24 -23.25
N PHE A 420 11.02 9.20 -22.55
CA PHE A 420 9.64 8.71 -22.56
C PHE A 420 8.63 9.73 -22.02
N PHE A 421 8.96 10.41 -20.91
CA PHE A 421 8.07 11.43 -20.33
C PHE A 421 8.09 12.77 -21.07
N GLY A 422 8.88 12.89 -22.13
CA GLY A 422 8.94 14.11 -22.93
C GLY A 422 9.72 15.25 -22.29
N PHE A 423 10.48 14.99 -21.20
CA PHE A 423 11.36 16.00 -20.60
C PHE A 423 12.53 16.32 -21.51
N ASP A 424 13.02 15.35 -22.27
CA ASP A 424 14.01 15.50 -23.35
C ASP A 424 13.77 14.41 -24.41
N HIS A 425 12.81 14.63 -25.29
CA HIS A 425 12.39 13.67 -26.32
C HIS A 425 13.25 13.82 -27.61
N THR A 426 14.57 13.91 -27.44
CA THR A 426 15.52 14.05 -28.58
C THR A 426 16.17 12.71 -28.93
N ALA A 427 16.54 12.56 -30.20
CA ALA A 427 17.32 11.39 -30.67
C ALA A 427 18.67 11.27 -29.92
N ALA A 428 19.25 12.40 -29.51
CA ALA A 428 20.48 12.42 -28.71
C ALA A 428 20.29 11.79 -27.34
N ARG A 429 19.15 12.09 -26.65
CA ARG A 429 18.81 11.47 -25.37
C ARG A 429 18.64 9.96 -25.49
N LEU A 430 17.96 9.52 -26.54
CA LEU A 430 17.76 8.09 -26.80
C LEU A 430 19.08 7.38 -27.12
N ALA A 431 19.99 8.04 -27.87
CA ALA A 431 21.34 7.51 -28.16
C ALA A 431 22.15 7.29 -26.87
N LEU A 432 22.09 8.23 -25.88
CA LEU A 432 22.74 8.07 -24.58
C LEU A 432 22.17 6.90 -23.76
N ALA A 433 20.86 6.67 -23.85
CA ALA A 433 20.25 5.50 -23.21
C ALA A 433 20.79 4.20 -23.84
N TYR A 434 20.91 4.17 -25.16
CA TYR A 434 21.41 3.01 -25.91
C TYR A 434 22.90 2.75 -25.65
N GLU A 435 23.74 3.78 -25.61
CA GLU A 435 25.17 3.67 -25.30
C GLU A 435 25.41 3.07 -23.92
N ALA A 436 24.67 3.57 -22.91
CA ALA A 436 24.72 3.01 -21.55
C ALA A 436 24.27 1.54 -21.53
N LEU A 437 23.24 1.20 -22.30
CA LEU A 437 22.72 -0.15 -22.41
C LEU A 437 23.73 -1.11 -23.07
N GLU A 438 24.35 -0.69 -24.18
CA GLU A 438 25.40 -1.49 -24.83
C GLU A 438 26.57 -1.78 -23.90
N ARG A 439 26.96 -0.78 -23.10
CA ARG A 439 28.03 -0.98 -22.14
C ARG A 439 27.62 -1.94 -21.01
N ALA A 440 26.38 -1.86 -20.52
CA ALA A 440 25.86 -2.83 -19.57
C ALA A 440 25.87 -4.26 -20.13
N MET A 441 25.42 -4.45 -21.36
CA MET A 441 25.44 -5.75 -22.04
C MET A 441 26.85 -6.30 -22.26
N GLN A 442 27.84 -5.44 -22.54
CA GLN A 442 29.24 -5.85 -22.64
C GLN A 442 29.82 -6.33 -21.31
N LEU A 443 29.45 -5.68 -20.20
CA LEU A 443 29.93 -5.99 -18.85
C LEU A 443 29.25 -7.21 -18.23
N GLY A 444 28.01 -7.50 -18.64
CA GLY A 444 27.22 -8.59 -18.07
C GLY A 444 26.16 -9.11 -19.03
N PRO A 445 26.54 -9.82 -20.11
CA PRO A 445 25.61 -10.25 -21.15
C PRO A 445 24.53 -11.24 -20.67
N ASP A 446 24.82 -12.01 -19.62
CA ASP A 446 23.90 -13.01 -19.05
C ASP A 446 23.19 -12.52 -17.78
N ARG A 447 23.41 -11.27 -17.37
CA ARG A 447 22.84 -10.73 -16.15
C ARG A 447 21.41 -10.21 -16.37
N GLY A 448 20.49 -10.63 -15.51
CA GLY A 448 19.09 -10.27 -15.61
C GLY A 448 18.82 -8.77 -15.55
N GLU A 449 19.64 -8.01 -14.83
CA GLU A 449 19.52 -6.56 -14.73
C GLU A 449 19.78 -5.87 -16.09
N ALA A 450 20.73 -6.40 -16.89
CA ALA A 450 20.98 -5.91 -18.25
C ALA A 450 19.78 -6.22 -19.16
N HIS A 451 19.32 -7.46 -19.16
CA HIS A 451 18.14 -7.87 -19.93
C HIS A 451 16.89 -7.07 -19.55
N LEU A 452 16.69 -6.77 -18.26
CA LEU A 452 15.58 -5.97 -17.80
C LEU A 452 15.67 -4.52 -18.29
N ALA A 453 16.87 -3.93 -18.32
CA ALA A 453 17.10 -2.60 -18.86
C ALA A 453 16.85 -2.57 -20.39
N VAL A 454 17.30 -3.59 -21.13
CA VAL A 454 17.00 -3.76 -22.57
C VAL A 454 15.50 -3.85 -22.79
N ALA A 455 14.82 -4.74 -22.07
CA ALA A 455 13.38 -4.94 -22.18
C ALA A 455 12.60 -3.64 -22.00
N TRP A 456 12.99 -2.86 -20.99
CA TRP A 456 12.35 -1.59 -20.68
C TRP A 456 12.49 -0.55 -21.80
N ILE A 457 13.69 -0.38 -22.35
CA ILE A 457 13.95 0.55 -23.44
C ILE A 457 13.17 0.12 -24.71
N TYR A 458 13.17 -1.18 -25.05
CA TYR A 458 12.37 -1.67 -26.18
C TYR A 458 10.88 -1.51 -25.98
N TYR A 459 10.38 -1.73 -24.75
CA TYR A 459 8.97 -1.55 -24.44
C TYR A 459 8.53 -0.08 -24.53
N GLN A 460 9.30 0.86 -23.96
CA GLN A 460 8.88 2.26 -23.85
C GLN A 460 9.31 3.14 -25.01
N CYS A 461 10.54 2.96 -25.48
CA CYS A 461 11.13 3.91 -26.44
C CYS A 461 10.99 3.43 -27.89
N TYR A 462 11.11 2.11 -28.12
CA TYR A 462 11.02 1.54 -29.46
C TYR A 462 9.66 0.90 -29.77
N LEU A 463 8.83 0.63 -28.74
CA LEU A 463 7.53 -0.06 -28.85
C LEU A 463 7.63 -1.46 -29.50
N ASP A 464 8.83 -2.06 -29.44
CA ASP A 464 9.10 -3.43 -29.89
C ASP A 464 8.79 -4.42 -28.75
N TYR A 465 7.52 -4.82 -28.70
CA TYR A 465 7.02 -5.67 -27.62
C TYR A 465 7.52 -7.11 -27.68
N ASP A 466 7.86 -7.61 -28.88
CA ASP A 466 8.34 -8.99 -29.06
C ASP A 466 9.78 -9.11 -28.56
N ARG A 467 10.63 -8.16 -28.91
CA ARG A 467 11.98 -8.09 -28.36
C ARG A 467 11.97 -7.84 -26.85
N ALA A 468 11.15 -6.90 -26.39
CA ALA A 468 10.98 -6.65 -24.96
C ALA A 468 10.55 -7.92 -24.21
N ARG A 469 9.67 -8.76 -24.78
CA ARG A 469 9.24 -10.03 -24.21
C ARG A 469 10.41 -11.01 -24.06
N THR A 470 11.18 -11.18 -25.12
CA THR A 470 12.37 -12.07 -25.11
C THR A 470 13.31 -11.69 -23.98
N GLU A 471 13.60 -10.41 -23.84
CA GLU A 471 14.52 -9.90 -22.82
C GLU A 471 13.95 -10.04 -21.38
N VAL A 472 12.65 -9.81 -21.19
CA VAL A 472 11.99 -10.07 -19.89
C VAL A 472 12.08 -11.54 -19.49
N ASP A 473 11.93 -12.47 -20.44
CA ASP A 473 12.00 -13.90 -20.17
C ASP A 473 13.43 -14.35 -19.82
N LEU A 474 14.46 -13.68 -20.39
CA LEU A 474 15.86 -13.84 -19.98
C LEU A 474 16.10 -13.27 -18.57
N ALA A 475 15.63 -12.05 -18.30
CA ALA A 475 15.77 -11.41 -16.98
C ALA A 475 15.16 -12.25 -15.85
N ARG A 476 14.01 -12.89 -16.12
CA ARG A 476 13.28 -13.73 -15.13
C ARG A 476 14.11 -14.90 -14.60
N ARG A 477 15.10 -15.40 -15.38
CA ARG A 477 15.92 -16.56 -15.01
C ARG A 477 16.84 -16.27 -13.82
N THR A 478 17.33 -15.03 -13.71
CA THR A 478 18.30 -14.63 -12.68
C THR A 478 17.75 -13.61 -11.69
N LEU A 479 16.54 -13.07 -11.93
CA LEU A 479 15.84 -12.11 -11.07
C LEU A 479 14.47 -12.64 -10.61
N PRO A 480 14.44 -13.74 -9.83
CA PRO A 480 13.18 -14.42 -9.47
C PRO A 480 12.27 -13.59 -8.55
N ASN A 481 12.84 -12.66 -7.76
CA ASN A 481 12.13 -11.80 -6.81
C ASN A 481 12.14 -10.32 -7.23
N GLU A 482 12.42 -9.99 -8.50
CA GLU A 482 12.32 -8.62 -9.01
C GLU A 482 10.88 -8.34 -9.50
N PRO A 483 10.09 -7.54 -8.77
CA PRO A 483 8.69 -7.31 -9.10
C PRO A 483 8.51 -6.64 -10.47
N PHE A 484 9.48 -5.82 -10.90
CA PHE A 484 9.41 -5.12 -12.17
C PHE A 484 9.51 -6.05 -13.38
N VAL A 485 10.17 -7.20 -13.26
CA VAL A 485 10.18 -8.26 -14.30
C VAL A 485 8.75 -8.72 -14.61
N PHE A 486 7.95 -8.96 -13.57
CA PHE A 486 6.57 -9.40 -13.73
C PHE A 486 5.65 -8.25 -14.17
N ALA A 487 5.83 -7.06 -13.62
CA ALA A 487 5.06 -5.89 -14.03
C ALA A 487 5.26 -5.57 -15.52
N LEU A 488 6.51 -5.55 -16.00
CA LEU A 488 6.84 -5.29 -17.39
C LEU A 488 6.29 -6.40 -18.31
N ALA A 489 6.40 -7.68 -17.91
CA ALA A 489 5.76 -8.78 -18.62
C ALA A 489 4.25 -8.54 -18.77
N GLY A 490 3.59 -8.12 -17.68
CA GLY A 490 2.17 -7.78 -17.70
C GLY A 490 1.85 -6.60 -18.63
N TYR A 491 2.67 -5.54 -18.62
CA TYR A 491 2.47 -4.40 -19.51
C TYR A 491 2.62 -4.78 -20.99
N ILE A 492 3.58 -5.65 -21.32
CA ILE A 492 3.74 -6.20 -22.67
C ILE A 492 2.50 -7.04 -23.04
N ASP A 493 2.00 -7.90 -22.14
CA ASP A 493 0.80 -8.71 -22.36
C ASP A 493 -0.42 -7.84 -22.68
N ARG A 494 -0.58 -6.72 -21.96
CA ARG A 494 -1.66 -5.77 -22.23
C ARG A 494 -1.58 -5.18 -23.64
N ARG A 495 -0.37 -4.78 -24.08
CA ARG A 495 -0.16 -4.24 -25.43
C ARG A 495 -0.47 -5.25 -26.53
N GLN A 496 -0.28 -6.53 -26.23
CA GLN A 496 -0.53 -7.64 -27.16
C GLN A 496 -1.92 -8.28 -26.99
N GLY A 497 -2.82 -7.67 -26.18
CA GLY A 497 -4.19 -8.14 -25.98
C GLY A 497 -4.34 -9.37 -25.06
N ARG A 498 -3.26 -9.83 -24.42
CA ARG A 498 -3.25 -11.02 -23.55
C ARG A 498 -3.68 -10.68 -22.12
N TRP A 499 -4.94 -10.29 -21.96
CA TRP A 499 -5.47 -9.73 -20.71
C TRP A 499 -5.37 -10.67 -19.49
N LYS A 500 -5.53 -11.99 -19.68
CA LYS A 500 -5.41 -12.96 -18.57
C LYS A 500 -3.99 -13.00 -18.03
N GLN A 501 -3.00 -13.08 -18.92
CA GLN A 501 -1.57 -13.07 -18.58
C GLN A 501 -1.16 -11.74 -17.96
N HIS A 502 -1.66 -10.62 -18.51
CA HIS A 502 -1.46 -9.30 -17.96
C HIS A 502 -1.86 -9.23 -16.47
N ILE A 503 -3.09 -9.62 -16.14
CA ILE A 503 -3.58 -9.60 -14.75
C ILE A 503 -2.73 -10.51 -13.87
N SER A 504 -2.50 -11.76 -14.29
CA SER A 504 -1.70 -12.73 -13.53
C SER A 504 -0.26 -12.24 -13.26
N ASN A 505 0.38 -11.58 -14.24
CA ASN A 505 1.70 -11.03 -14.07
C ASN A 505 1.71 -9.83 -13.11
N LEU A 506 0.71 -8.94 -13.16
CA LEU A 506 0.61 -7.83 -12.20
C LEU A 506 0.31 -8.33 -10.78
N GLU A 507 -0.56 -9.34 -10.61
CA GLU A 507 -0.83 -9.98 -9.32
C GLU A 507 0.45 -10.62 -8.73
N ARG A 508 1.26 -11.26 -9.59
CA ARG A 508 2.56 -11.80 -9.18
C ARG A 508 3.54 -10.72 -8.76
N ALA A 509 3.61 -9.60 -9.49
CA ALA A 509 4.40 -8.44 -9.10
C ALA A 509 3.97 -7.90 -7.73
N LEU A 510 2.66 -7.80 -7.49
CA LEU A 510 2.10 -7.39 -6.19
C LEU A 510 2.32 -8.43 -5.08
N GLY A 511 2.49 -9.71 -5.41
CA GLY A 511 2.91 -10.73 -4.45
C GLY A 511 4.30 -10.48 -3.87
N ILE A 512 5.19 -9.79 -4.62
CA ILE A 512 6.55 -9.42 -4.23
C ILE A 512 6.60 -7.97 -3.72
N ASP A 513 5.84 -7.07 -4.35
CA ASP A 513 5.75 -5.65 -3.99
C ASP A 513 4.29 -5.22 -3.75
N PRO A 514 3.67 -5.64 -2.62
CA PRO A 514 2.24 -5.46 -2.37
C PRO A 514 1.80 -3.99 -2.28
N ARG A 515 2.73 -3.06 -2.12
CA ARG A 515 2.44 -1.63 -1.99
C ARG A 515 2.94 -0.79 -3.17
N ASN A 516 3.26 -1.42 -4.28
CA ASN A 516 3.66 -0.72 -5.49
C ASN A 516 2.48 0.02 -6.11
N VAL A 517 2.45 1.34 -5.91
CA VAL A 517 1.37 2.22 -6.37
C VAL A 517 1.16 2.14 -7.89
N GLN A 518 2.25 2.08 -8.65
CA GLN A 518 2.19 2.01 -10.12
C GLN A 518 1.53 0.70 -10.59
N THR A 519 1.94 -0.42 -10.00
CA THR A 519 1.37 -1.75 -10.33
C THR A 519 -0.09 -1.84 -9.89
N LEU A 520 -0.43 -1.34 -8.68
CA LEU A 520 -1.80 -1.29 -8.16
C LEU A 520 -2.70 -0.44 -9.07
N THR A 521 -2.25 0.76 -9.46
CA THR A 521 -3.00 1.63 -10.36
C THR A 521 -3.18 0.99 -11.74
N GLY A 522 -2.13 0.35 -12.26
CA GLY A 522 -2.18 -0.37 -13.53
C GLY A 522 -3.17 -1.53 -13.52
N LEU A 523 -3.19 -2.33 -12.46
CA LEU A 523 -4.11 -3.45 -12.28
C LEU A 523 -5.55 -2.95 -12.13
N SER A 524 -5.79 -1.95 -11.27
CA SER A 524 -7.10 -1.33 -11.08
C SER A 524 -7.66 -0.75 -12.37
N GLY A 525 -6.84 0.01 -13.13
CA GLY A 525 -7.21 0.54 -14.43
C GLY A 525 -7.59 -0.57 -15.43
N SER A 526 -6.90 -1.71 -15.37
CA SER A 526 -7.18 -2.86 -16.22
C SER A 526 -8.51 -3.53 -15.87
N TYR A 527 -8.80 -3.70 -14.58
CA TYR A 527 -10.10 -4.20 -14.13
C TYR A 527 -11.25 -3.25 -14.53
N LYS A 528 -11.04 -1.92 -14.42
CA LYS A 528 -11.99 -0.92 -14.89
C LYS A 528 -12.25 -1.07 -16.40
N PHE A 529 -11.20 -1.21 -17.20
CA PHE A 529 -11.31 -1.39 -18.66
C PHE A 529 -12.06 -2.69 -19.03
N LEU A 530 -11.82 -3.76 -18.27
CA LEU A 530 -12.49 -5.06 -18.46
C LEU A 530 -13.88 -5.13 -17.81
N ARG A 531 -14.36 -4.04 -17.22
CA ARG A 531 -15.63 -3.95 -16.46
C ARG A 531 -15.72 -4.93 -15.27
N ARG A 532 -14.57 -5.29 -14.70
CA ARG A 532 -14.45 -6.15 -13.52
C ARG A 532 -14.38 -5.27 -12.26
N PHE A 533 -15.48 -4.59 -11.96
CA PHE A 533 -15.53 -3.55 -10.91
C PHE A 533 -15.39 -4.10 -9.49
N THR A 534 -15.78 -5.34 -9.25
CA THR A 534 -15.62 -6.00 -7.95
C THR A 534 -14.13 -6.19 -7.61
N GLU A 535 -13.36 -6.70 -8.58
CA GLU A 535 -11.93 -6.91 -8.41
C GLU A 535 -11.16 -5.58 -8.38
N MET A 536 -11.64 -4.58 -9.13
CA MET A 536 -11.11 -3.22 -9.04
C MET A 536 -11.22 -2.70 -7.59
N GLY A 537 -12.40 -2.82 -6.97
CA GLY A 537 -12.60 -2.41 -5.58
C GLY A 537 -11.70 -3.17 -4.60
N MET A 538 -11.52 -4.49 -4.78
CA MET A 538 -10.65 -5.29 -3.92
C MET A 538 -9.16 -4.91 -4.05
N SER A 539 -8.69 -4.57 -5.25
CA SER A 539 -7.31 -4.13 -5.47
C SER A 539 -6.99 -2.79 -4.79
N TRP A 540 -8.02 -1.96 -4.56
CA TRP A 540 -7.89 -0.66 -3.89
C TRP A 540 -7.90 -0.77 -2.37
N ILE A 541 -8.79 -1.59 -1.80
CA ILE A 541 -9.07 -1.62 -0.35
C ILE A 541 -7.94 -2.28 0.45
N GLY A 542 -7.18 -3.21 -0.13
CA GLY A 542 -6.18 -4.02 0.58
C GLY A 542 -4.79 -3.42 0.68
N HIS A 543 -4.40 -2.46 -0.18
CA HIS A 543 -3.00 -2.18 -0.46
C HIS A 543 -2.60 -0.70 -0.42
N TRP A 544 -3.54 0.24 -0.33
CA TRP A 544 -3.22 1.67 -0.36
C TRP A 544 -3.03 2.28 1.03
N PRO A 545 -2.01 3.13 1.22
CA PRO A 545 -1.92 4.01 2.38
C PRO A 545 -3.16 4.91 2.44
N SER A 546 -3.71 5.10 3.62
CA SER A 546 -4.95 5.85 3.86
C SER A 546 -5.02 7.24 3.23
N TYR A 547 -3.88 7.93 3.04
CA TYR A 547 -3.81 9.25 2.42
C TYR A 547 -3.95 9.27 0.89
N LEU A 548 -3.72 8.14 0.19
CA LEU A 548 -3.91 8.03 -1.26
C LEU A 548 -5.32 7.55 -1.63
N GLN A 549 -6.03 6.90 -0.71
CA GLN A 549 -7.43 6.52 -0.91
C GLN A 549 -8.35 7.74 -1.08
N MET A 550 -7.96 8.91 -0.53
CA MET A 550 -8.76 10.13 -0.61
C MET A 550 -8.63 10.92 -1.91
N ARG A 551 -7.58 10.70 -2.72
CA ARG A 551 -7.26 11.57 -3.86
C ARG A 551 -7.88 11.14 -5.21
N TRP A 552 -8.49 9.95 -5.28
CA TRP A 552 -9.01 9.38 -6.53
C TRP A 552 -10.49 9.02 -6.49
N CYS A 553 -11.18 9.32 -5.39
CA CYS A 553 -12.64 9.18 -5.27
C CYS A 553 -13.39 10.52 -5.46
N ALA A 554 -12.69 11.55 -5.96
CA ALA A 554 -13.31 12.81 -6.38
C ALA A 554 -13.57 12.84 -7.88
#